data_897b34d48c2c8d17542773073a9d1148
#
_entry.id   897b34d48c2c8d17542773073a9d1148
#
_cell.length_a   1.000
_cell.length_b   1.000
_cell.length_c   1.000
_cell.angle_alpha   90.00
_cell.angle_beta   90.00
_cell.angle_gamma   90.00
#
_symmetry.space_group_name_H-M   'P 1'
#
loop_
_entity.id
_entity.type
_entity.pdbx_description
1 polymer ?
#
loop_
_entity_poly.entity_id
_entity_poly.type
_entity_poly.pdbx_seq_one_letter_code
_entity_poly.pdbx_strand_id
1 'polypeptide(L)'
;YTISEDEIISNLLSSYEVSIKDIQDSNVKRVLLDNAKILFELIRNNLDSIWPYILRNMYRPISLSYKKVDLIIGNPPWISLKDMKNHTYQNFLKTENKNFGLSNNKKPHLTTQMELATLFFCKSVKSYLNKKGMIAFVMPYSILVGEQHKKFLGFSNPEIKIHKIYDLENVRPLFRNLSCVIIGETI
;
A
#
# COMPACT_ATOMS: atom_id res chain seq x y z
N TYR A 1 -40.95 -9.59 -12.22
CA TYR A 1 -39.50 -9.45 -12.42
C TYR A 1 -38.83 -9.95 -11.16
N THR A 2 -38.25 -11.15 -11.19
CA THR A 2 -37.40 -11.66 -10.10
C THR A 2 -36.01 -11.10 -10.31
N ILE A 3 -35.61 -10.13 -9.48
CA ILE A 3 -34.24 -9.58 -9.48
C ILE A 3 -33.31 -10.74 -9.11
N SER A 4 -32.25 -10.97 -9.87
CA SER A 4 -31.30 -12.04 -9.58
C SER A 4 -30.47 -11.69 -8.33
N GLU A 5 -30.01 -12.72 -7.60
CA GLU A 5 -29.16 -12.52 -6.42
C GLU A 5 -27.89 -11.71 -6.77
N ASP A 6 -27.30 -11.97 -7.93
CA ASP A 6 -26.12 -11.25 -8.42
C ASP A 6 -26.42 -9.76 -8.69
N GLU A 7 -27.62 -9.42 -9.12
CA GLU A 7 -28.04 -8.04 -9.33
C GLU A 7 -28.26 -7.30 -8.00
N ILE A 8 -28.84 -7.96 -7.00
CA ILE A 8 -28.99 -7.42 -5.64
C ILE A 8 -27.61 -7.14 -5.04
N ILE A 9 -26.67 -8.10 -5.16
CA ILE A 9 -25.33 -7.97 -4.66
C ILE A 9 -24.57 -6.85 -5.38
N SER A 10 -24.73 -6.73 -6.70
CA SER A 10 -24.11 -5.65 -7.48
C SER A 10 -24.62 -4.28 -7.04
N ASN A 11 -25.92 -4.15 -6.79
CA ASN A 11 -26.53 -2.92 -6.29
C ASN A 11 -26.06 -2.59 -4.87
N LEU A 12 -25.95 -3.60 -3.99
CA LEU A 12 -25.40 -3.44 -2.64
C LEU A 12 -23.95 -2.92 -2.70
N LEU A 13 -23.09 -3.55 -3.49
CA LEU A 13 -21.70 -3.13 -3.65
C LEU A 13 -21.59 -1.70 -4.20
N SER A 14 -22.45 -1.35 -5.15
CA SER A 14 -22.50 0.02 -5.71
C SER A 14 -22.88 1.06 -4.66
N SER A 15 -23.76 0.72 -3.72
CA SER A 15 -24.15 1.61 -2.60
C SER A 15 -22.97 1.92 -1.66
N TYR A 16 -21.95 1.05 -1.63
CA TYR A 16 -20.70 1.23 -0.91
C TYR A 16 -19.54 1.73 -1.78
N GLU A 17 -19.83 2.31 -2.95
CA GLU A 17 -18.84 2.81 -3.92
C GLU A 17 -17.94 1.70 -4.51
N VAL A 18 -18.39 0.45 -4.50
CA VAL A 18 -17.67 -0.70 -5.06
C VAL A 18 -18.21 -1.03 -6.45
N SER A 19 -17.40 -0.81 -7.49
CA SER A 19 -17.75 -1.14 -8.87
C SER A 19 -17.04 -2.42 -9.34
N ILE A 20 -17.79 -3.51 -9.45
CA ILE A 20 -17.27 -4.80 -9.94
C ILE A 20 -16.87 -4.74 -11.42
N LYS A 21 -17.51 -3.85 -12.20
CA LYS A 21 -17.23 -3.69 -13.64
C LYS A 21 -15.82 -3.23 -13.92
N ASP A 22 -15.21 -2.50 -12.99
CA ASP A 22 -13.85 -1.96 -13.12
C ASP A 22 -12.76 -3.01 -12.80
N ILE A 23 -13.13 -4.19 -12.29
CA ILE A 23 -12.19 -5.25 -11.92
C ILE A 23 -11.98 -6.19 -13.11
N GLN A 24 -10.78 -6.19 -13.67
CA GLN A 24 -10.42 -7.04 -14.82
C GLN A 24 -10.00 -8.47 -14.39
N ASP A 25 -9.41 -8.62 -13.19
CA ASP A 25 -8.98 -9.93 -12.68
C ASP A 25 -10.19 -10.77 -12.22
N SER A 26 -10.43 -11.88 -12.92
CA SER A 26 -11.56 -12.78 -12.66
C SER A 26 -11.52 -13.42 -11.26
N ASN A 27 -10.33 -13.71 -10.72
CA ASN A 27 -10.18 -14.28 -9.37
C ASN A 27 -10.52 -13.24 -8.31
N VAL A 28 -10.03 -12.01 -8.46
CA VAL A 28 -10.35 -10.89 -7.55
C VAL A 28 -11.85 -10.60 -7.59
N LYS A 29 -12.45 -10.58 -8.78
CA LYS A 29 -13.88 -10.39 -8.96
C LYS A 29 -14.69 -11.46 -8.23
N ARG A 30 -14.31 -12.75 -8.37
CA ARG A 30 -14.98 -13.86 -7.69
C ARG A 30 -14.89 -13.74 -6.17
N VAL A 31 -13.69 -13.50 -5.63
CA VAL A 31 -13.50 -13.36 -4.17
C VAL A 31 -14.32 -12.19 -3.62
N LEU A 32 -14.41 -11.09 -4.35
CA LEU A 32 -15.25 -9.94 -3.95
C LEU A 32 -16.74 -10.29 -3.95
N LEU A 33 -17.23 -11.00 -4.96
CA LEU A 33 -18.62 -11.45 -5.02
C LEU A 33 -18.95 -12.44 -3.89
N ASP A 34 -18.05 -13.39 -3.62
CA ASP A 34 -18.24 -14.36 -2.53
C ASP A 34 -18.30 -13.65 -1.16
N ASN A 35 -17.41 -12.69 -0.91
CA ASN A 35 -17.47 -11.88 0.31
C ASN A 35 -18.73 -10.99 0.38
N ALA A 36 -19.19 -10.46 -0.75
CA ALA A 36 -20.40 -9.66 -0.80
C ALA A 36 -21.67 -10.50 -0.49
N LYS A 37 -21.71 -11.78 -0.90
CA LYS A 37 -22.78 -12.71 -0.53
C LYS A 37 -22.84 -12.92 0.97
N ILE A 38 -21.69 -13.16 1.60
CA ILE A 38 -21.60 -13.29 3.06
C ILE A 38 -22.07 -11.99 3.75
N LEU A 39 -21.65 -10.84 3.24
CA LEU A 39 -22.07 -9.54 3.76
C LEU A 39 -23.58 -9.36 3.65
N PHE A 40 -24.17 -9.72 2.51
CA PHE A 40 -25.62 -9.65 2.29
C PHE A 40 -26.40 -10.49 3.32
N GLU A 41 -25.93 -11.70 3.60
CA GLU A 41 -26.51 -12.57 4.63
C GLU A 41 -26.42 -11.95 6.04
N LEU A 42 -25.27 -11.35 6.38
CA LEU A 42 -25.07 -10.66 7.65
C LEU A 42 -26.01 -9.47 7.81
N ILE A 43 -26.16 -8.64 6.77
CA ILE A 43 -27.07 -7.47 6.76
C ILE A 43 -28.52 -7.95 6.93
N ARG A 44 -28.93 -8.97 6.19
CA ARG A 44 -30.28 -9.54 6.25
C ARG A 44 -30.64 -10.02 7.65
N ASN A 45 -29.65 -10.51 8.40
CA ASN A 45 -29.83 -11.03 9.75
C ASN A 45 -29.58 -9.97 10.85
N ASN A 46 -29.41 -8.68 10.50
CA ASN A 46 -29.07 -7.59 11.43
C ASN A 46 -27.78 -7.84 12.26
N LEU A 47 -26.86 -8.64 11.72
CA LEU A 47 -25.58 -8.99 12.36
C LEU A 47 -24.42 -8.10 11.90
N ASP A 48 -24.72 -7.00 11.20
CA ASP A 48 -23.71 -6.21 10.53
C ASP A 48 -23.73 -4.73 10.88
N SER A 49 -22.57 -4.21 11.26
CA SER A 49 -22.31 -2.77 11.33
C SER A 49 -20.94 -2.37 10.75
N ILE A 50 -19.95 -3.28 10.70
CA ILE A 50 -18.56 -2.96 10.33
C ILE A 50 -18.15 -3.52 8.95
N TRP A 51 -18.79 -4.58 8.47
CA TRP A 51 -18.39 -5.29 7.26
C TRP A 51 -18.41 -4.46 5.98
N PRO A 52 -19.37 -3.54 5.76
CA PRO A 52 -19.34 -2.65 4.61
C PRO A 52 -18.06 -1.81 4.53
N TYR A 53 -17.58 -1.34 5.69
CA TYR A 53 -16.32 -0.57 5.76
C TYR A 53 -15.10 -1.44 5.43
N ILE A 54 -15.09 -2.69 5.91
CA ILE A 54 -14.02 -3.65 5.60
C ILE A 54 -13.98 -3.92 4.09
N LEU A 55 -15.13 -4.25 3.49
CA LEU A 55 -15.24 -4.50 2.05
C LEU A 55 -14.77 -3.30 1.22
N ARG A 56 -15.23 -2.10 1.56
CA ARG A 56 -14.83 -0.85 0.91
C ARG A 56 -13.32 -0.61 1.03
N ASN A 57 -12.74 -0.84 2.20
CA ASN A 57 -11.31 -0.68 2.41
C ASN A 57 -10.47 -1.74 1.67
N MET A 58 -10.99 -2.93 1.45
CA MET A 58 -10.36 -3.95 0.60
C MET A 58 -10.46 -3.61 -0.89
N TYR A 59 -11.58 -3.04 -1.33
CA TYR A 59 -11.81 -2.71 -2.73
C TYR A 59 -11.02 -1.47 -3.20
N ARG A 60 -10.91 -0.43 -2.38
CA ARG A 60 -10.27 0.84 -2.76
C ARG A 60 -8.84 0.69 -3.30
N PRO A 61 -7.92 -0.06 -2.65
CA PRO A 61 -6.59 -0.27 -3.19
C PRO A 61 -6.59 -0.96 -4.55
N ILE A 62 -7.52 -1.90 -4.77
CA ILE A 62 -7.67 -2.62 -6.03
C ILE A 62 -8.13 -1.66 -7.12
N SER A 63 -9.20 -0.90 -6.87
CA SER A 63 -9.73 0.08 -7.81
C SER A 63 -8.68 1.14 -8.20
N LEU A 64 -7.95 1.68 -7.21
CA LEU A 64 -6.89 2.65 -7.45
C LEU A 64 -5.73 2.08 -8.27
N SER A 65 -5.42 0.78 -8.15
CA SER A 65 -4.37 0.14 -8.96
C SER A 65 -4.71 0.09 -10.46
N TYR A 66 -5.98 0.04 -10.81
CA TYR A 66 -6.44 0.10 -12.20
C TYR A 66 -6.56 1.54 -12.72
N LYS A 67 -7.02 2.47 -11.89
CA LYS A 67 -7.28 3.87 -12.30
C LYS A 67 -6.03 4.73 -12.29
N LYS A 68 -5.02 4.34 -11.53
CA LYS A 68 -3.77 5.07 -11.29
C LYS A 68 -3.97 6.59 -11.07
N VAL A 69 -2.98 7.23 -10.51
CA VAL A 69 -3.04 8.68 -10.20
C VAL A 69 -1.71 9.35 -10.60
N ASP A 70 -1.74 10.68 -10.74
CA ASP A 70 -0.54 11.44 -11.11
C ASP A 70 0.25 11.91 -9.88
N LEU A 71 -0.38 11.94 -8.70
CA LEU A 71 0.26 12.38 -7.46
C LEU A 71 -0.18 11.51 -6.27
N ILE A 72 0.81 11.05 -5.50
CA ILE A 72 0.58 10.39 -4.21
C ILE A 72 1.28 11.19 -3.13
N ILE A 73 0.54 11.58 -2.09
CA ILE A 73 1.09 12.21 -0.89
C ILE A 73 0.70 11.35 0.32
N GLY A 74 1.63 11.09 1.23
CA GLY A 74 1.32 10.26 2.37
C GLY A 74 2.38 10.23 3.47
N ASN A 75 2.00 9.58 4.55
CA ASN A 75 2.85 9.23 5.67
C ASN A 75 2.73 7.72 5.89
N PRO A 76 3.62 6.91 5.32
CA PRO A 76 3.59 5.46 5.46
C PRO A 76 3.94 5.02 6.89
N PRO A 77 3.64 3.77 7.29
CA PRO A 77 4.01 3.30 8.62
C PRO A 77 5.52 3.23 8.84
N TRP A 78 5.99 3.76 9.98
CA TRP A 78 7.40 3.82 10.39
C TRP A 78 7.78 2.65 11.33
N ILE A 79 7.45 1.46 10.96
CA ILE A 79 7.73 0.27 11.75
C ILE A 79 8.83 -0.56 11.09
N SER A 80 9.79 -1.05 11.89
CA SER A 80 10.81 -1.99 11.42
C SER A 80 10.23 -3.40 11.29
N LEU A 81 10.72 -4.16 10.32
CA LEU A 81 10.29 -5.56 10.16
C LEU A 81 10.56 -6.41 11.41
N LYS A 82 11.63 -6.12 12.17
CA LYS A 82 11.95 -6.83 13.42
C LYS A 82 10.88 -6.69 14.51
N ASP A 83 10.14 -5.57 14.50
CA ASP A 83 9.15 -5.23 15.51
C ASP A 83 7.78 -5.86 15.23
N MET A 84 7.66 -6.58 14.11
CA MET A 84 6.42 -7.26 13.71
C MET A 84 6.29 -8.62 14.42
N LYS A 85 5.17 -8.82 15.11
CA LYS A 85 4.88 -10.04 15.85
C LYS A 85 4.48 -11.23 14.95
N ASN A 86 3.86 -10.96 13.81
CA ASN A 86 3.41 -12.02 12.89
C ASN A 86 4.53 -12.44 11.94
N HIS A 87 5.11 -13.60 12.19
CA HIS A 87 6.23 -14.16 11.43
C HIS A 87 5.89 -14.47 9.96
N THR A 88 4.67 -14.92 9.67
CA THR A 88 4.22 -15.18 8.30
C THR A 88 4.20 -13.89 7.50
N TYR A 89 3.62 -12.83 8.06
CA TYR A 89 3.59 -11.51 7.44
C TYR A 89 4.99 -10.89 7.33
N GLN A 90 5.83 -11.04 8.34
CA GLN A 90 7.24 -10.60 8.29
C GLN A 90 8.00 -11.26 7.14
N ASN A 91 7.82 -12.59 6.92
CA ASN A 91 8.46 -13.31 5.83
C ASN A 91 7.94 -12.87 4.47
N PHE A 92 6.64 -12.61 4.32
CA PHE A 92 6.06 -12.00 3.13
C PHE A 92 6.73 -10.65 2.82
N LEU A 93 6.88 -9.77 3.80
CA LEU A 93 7.52 -8.45 3.63
C LEU A 93 9.01 -8.56 3.29
N LYS A 94 9.74 -9.53 3.84
CA LYS A 94 11.14 -9.81 3.44
C LYS A 94 11.23 -10.20 1.96
N THR A 95 10.30 -11.03 1.49
CA THR A 95 10.21 -11.42 0.09
C THR A 95 9.90 -10.21 -0.80
N GLU A 96 8.95 -9.37 -0.43
CA GLU A 96 8.63 -8.15 -1.16
C GLU A 96 9.83 -7.18 -1.20
N ASN A 97 10.55 -6.97 -0.09
CA ASN A 97 11.78 -6.17 -0.07
C ASN A 97 12.84 -6.71 -1.05
N LYS A 98 12.95 -8.04 -1.17
CA LYS A 98 13.85 -8.67 -2.15
C LYS A 98 13.37 -8.44 -3.58
N ASN A 99 12.08 -8.60 -3.84
CA ASN A 99 11.47 -8.38 -5.16
C ASN A 99 11.65 -6.94 -5.66
N PHE A 100 11.62 -5.97 -4.75
CA PHE A 100 11.90 -4.56 -5.05
C PHE A 100 13.39 -4.21 -5.04
N GLY A 101 14.30 -5.18 -4.86
CA GLY A 101 15.75 -4.93 -4.83
C GLY A 101 16.26 -4.14 -3.63
N LEU A 102 15.43 -3.98 -2.59
CA LEU A 102 15.77 -3.22 -1.38
C LEU A 102 16.67 -4.00 -0.42
N SER A 103 16.60 -5.32 -0.43
CA SER A 103 17.36 -6.20 0.47
C SER A 103 18.83 -6.29 0.08
N ASN A 104 19.71 -6.31 1.09
CA ASN A 104 21.14 -6.56 0.88
C ASN A 104 21.46 -8.06 1.05
N ASN A 105 21.72 -8.74 -0.06
CA ASN A 105 22.03 -10.19 -0.05
C ASN A 105 23.32 -10.53 0.71
N LYS A 106 24.28 -9.56 0.81
CA LYS A 106 25.54 -9.74 1.54
C LYS A 106 25.38 -9.56 3.06
N LYS A 107 24.33 -8.85 3.51
CA LYS A 107 24.05 -8.55 4.91
C LYS A 107 22.56 -8.81 5.24
N PRO A 108 22.14 -10.09 5.33
CA PRO A 108 20.70 -10.42 5.51
C PRO A 108 20.07 -9.85 6.79
N HIS A 109 20.88 -9.67 7.86
CA HIS A 109 20.42 -9.08 9.12
C HIS A 109 19.93 -7.65 8.98
N LEU A 110 20.44 -6.87 8.00
CA LEU A 110 19.96 -5.52 7.75
C LEU A 110 18.53 -5.50 7.20
N THR A 111 18.10 -6.57 6.53
CA THR A 111 16.72 -6.65 6.00
C THR A 111 15.67 -6.60 7.10
N THR A 112 15.95 -7.17 8.28
CA THR A 112 15.02 -7.12 9.41
C THR A 112 14.95 -5.76 10.08
N GLN A 113 15.95 -4.91 9.88
CA GLN A 113 16.01 -3.54 10.41
C GLN A 113 15.38 -2.52 9.47
N MET A 114 14.99 -2.94 8.26
CA MET A 114 14.34 -2.03 7.31
C MET A 114 12.97 -1.60 7.83
N GLU A 115 12.70 -0.31 7.71
CA GLU A 115 11.37 0.23 7.94
C GLU A 115 10.46 -0.05 6.76
N LEU A 116 9.19 -0.30 7.09
CA LEU A 116 8.14 -0.59 6.12
C LEU A 116 7.91 0.57 5.13
N ALA A 117 8.26 1.79 5.54
CA ALA A 117 8.07 3.00 4.76
C ALA A 117 8.72 2.95 3.37
N THR A 118 9.93 2.35 3.24
CA THR A 118 10.61 2.23 1.93
C THR A 118 9.89 1.25 0.99
N LEU A 119 9.38 0.15 1.54
CA LEU A 119 8.58 -0.81 0.77
C LEU A 119 7.25 -0.21 0.33
N PHE A 120 6.58 0.54 1.23
CA PHE A 120 5.36 1.27 0.90
C PHE A 120 5.59 2.28 -0.22
N PHE A 121 6.69 3.02 -0.18
CA PHE A 121 7.07 3.94 -1.25
C PHE A 121 7.15 3.22 -2.60
N CYS A 122 7.96 2.17 -2.70
CA CYS A 122 8.15 1.41 -3.93
C CYS A 122 6.85 0.75 -4.42
N LYS A 123 6.07 0.16 -3.49
CA LYS A 123 4.79 -0.48 -3.82
C LYS A 123 3.77 0.53 -4.31
N SER A 124 3.68 1.70 -3.68
CA SER A 124 2.77 2.78 -4.09
C SER A 124 3.08 3.29 -5.48
N VAL A 125 4.35 3.52 -5.79
CA VAL A 125 4.78 3.92 -7.14
C VAL A 125 4.35 2.88 -8.16
N LYS A 126 4.72 1.62 -7.96
CA LYS A 126 4.42 0.54 -8.92
C LYS A 126 2.92 0.32 -9.12
N SER A 127 2.15 0.36 -8.02
CA SER A 127 0.74 -0.02 -8.04
C SER A 127 -0.18 1.12 -8.45
N TYR A 128 0.14 2.36 -8.09
CA TYR A 128 -0.84 3.46 -8.15
C TYR A 128 -0.44 4.65 -9.00
N LEU A 129 0.84 4.85 -9.34
CA LEU A 129 1.25 6.00 -10.14
C LEU A 129 1.15 5.75 -11.65
N ASN A 130 0.73 6.78 -12.36
CA ASN A 130 0.89 6.90 -13.81
C ASN A 130 2.37 7.10 -14.18
N LYS A 131 2.70 6.95 -15.46
CA LYS A 131 3.99 7.40 -16.00
C LYS A 131 4.15 8.90 -15.78
N LYS A 132 5.33 9.34 -15.38
CA LYS A 132 5.64 10.73 -14.98
C LYS A 132 4.84 11.21 -13.76
N GLY A 133 4.22 10.29 -13.02
CA GLY A 133 3.56 10.60 -11.76
C GLY A 133 4.55 10.83 -10.63
N MET A 134 4.15 11.59 -9.63
CA MET A 134 4.97 11.98 -8.50
C MET A 134 4.48 11.37 -7.19
N ILE A 135 5.40 11.03 -6.31
CA ILE A 135 5.12 10.60 -4.94
C ILE A 135 5.90 11.46 -3.96
N ALA A 136 5.25 11.89 -2.88
CA ALA A 136 5.88 12.60 -1.78
C ALA A 136 5.47 11.97 -0.45
N PHE A 137 6.40 11.32 0.23
CA PHE A 137 6.16 10.68 1.52
C PHE A 137 6.97 11.33 2.64
N VAL A 138 6.30 11.55 3.79
CA VAL A 138 6.99 11.86 5.05
C VAL A 138 7.51 10.54 5.61
N MET A 139 8.81 10.44 5.79
CA MET A 139 9.48 9.20 6.14
C MET A 139 10.41 9.38 7.36
N PRO A 140 10.75 8.32 8.11
CA PRO A 140 11.66 8.44 9.22
C PRO A 140 13.07 8.83 8.74
N TYR A 141 13.74 9.69 9.51
CA TYR A 141 15.11 10.17 9.20
C TYR A 141 16.13 9.04 9.09
N SER A 142 15.93 7.93 9.79
CA SER A 142 16.74 6.71 9.69
C SER A 142 16.95 6.23 8.24
N ILE A 143 16.04 6.56 7.33
CA ILE A 143 16.16 6.22 5.91
C ILE A 143 17.33 6.94 5.25
N LEU A 144 17.65 8.15 5.68
CA LEU A 144 18.77 8.93 5.11
C LEU A 144 20.14 8.43 5.60
N VAL A 145 20.23 7.94 6.84
CA VAL A 145 21.50 7.60 7.49
C VAL A 145 21.70 6.09 7.68
N GLY A 146 20.64 5.29 7.63
CA GLY A 146 20.67 3.86 7.91
C GLY A 146 21.31 3.04 6.79
N GLU A 147 22.28 2.19 7.14
CA GLU A 147 22.93 1.30 6.16
C GLU A 147 21.93 0.37 5.46
N GLN A 148 20.86 -0.06 6.16
CA GLN A 148 19.80 -0.89 5.64
C GLN A 148 19.03 -0.25 4.47
N HIS A 149 19.07 1.08 4.35
CA HIS A 149 18.33 1.83 3.33
C HIS A 149 19.21 2.34 2.17
N LYS A 150 20.52 2.04 2.17
CA LYS A 150 21.43 2.47 1.09
C LYS A 150 20.96 2.07 -0.30
N LYS A 151 20.34 0.89 -0.44
CA LYS A 151 19.78 0.44 -1.72
C LYS A 151 18.55 1.23 -2.14
N PHE A 152 17.76 1.70 -1.20
CA PHE A 152 16.62 2.57 -1.49
C PHE A 152 17.09 3.95 -1.96
N LEU A 153 18.06 4.55 -1.28
CA LEU A 153 18.60 5.88 -1.66
C LEU A 153 19.46 5.86 -2.94
N GLY A 154 20.26 4.80 -3.12
CA GLY A 154 21.02 4.55 -4.34
C GLY A 154 20.22 3.85 -5.43
N PHE A 155 18.93 4.08 -5.47
CA PHE A 155 17.95 3.28 -6.18
C PHE A 155 18.21 3.24 -7.68
N SER A 156 18.69 2.10 -8.14
CA SER A 156 18.85 1.78 -9.56
C SER A 156 17.60 1.12 -10.14
N ASN A 157 16.41 1.47 -9.63
CA ASN A 157 15.18 0.97 -10.23
C ASN A 157 14.88 1.77 -11.49
N PRO A 158 14.78 1.11 -12.66
CA PRO A 158 14.53 1.80 -13.92
C PRO A 158 13.18 2.52 -13.98
N GLU A 159 12.27 2.23 -13.03
CA GLU A 159 10.92 2.79 -13.03
C GLU A 159 10.76 4.01 -12.10
N ILE A 160 11.72 4.27 -11.21
CA ILE A 160 11.58 5.31 -10.17
C ILE A 160 12.87 6.12 -10.04
N LYS A 161 12.74 7.43 -10.04
CA LYS A 161 13.83 8.37 -9.74
C LYS A 161 13.48 9.15 -8.49
N ILE A 162 14.38 9.13 -7.47
CA ILE A 162 14.28 10.07 -6.35
C ILE A 162 14.68 11.44 -6.88
N HIS A 163 13.72 12.37 -6.83
CA HIS A 163 13.86 13.70 -7.39
C HIS A 163 14.40 14.70 -6.36
N LYS A 164 13.89 14.63 -5.12
CA LYS A 164 14.26 15.57 -4.05
C LYS A 164 14.06 14.96 -2.67
N ILE A 165 14.92 15.37 -1.75
CA ILE A 165 14.82 15.02 -0.33
C ILE A 165 14.82 16.32 0.47
N TYR A 166 13.85 16.49 1.36
CA TYR A 166 13.83 17.54 2.35
C TYR A 166 14.15 16.94 3.72
N ASP A 167 15.23 17.36 4.30
CA ASP A 167 15.59 17.06 5.68
C ASP A 167 14.78 17.97 6.61
N LEU A 168 14.02 17.36 7.53
CA LEU A 168 13.18 18.06 8.50
C LEU A 168 13.75 18.00 9.92
N GLU A 169 15.03 17.65 10.08
CA GLU A 169 15.67 17.52 11.40
C GLU A 169 15.50 18.79 12.27
N ASN A 170 15.61 19.95 11.65
CA ASN A 170 15.54 21.26 12.34
C ASN A 170 14.14 21.86 12.34
N VAL A 171 13.12 21.17 11.81
CA VAL A 171 11.73 21.65 11.83
C VAL A 171 11.02 21.08 13.06
N ARG A 172 10.69 21.94 14.02
CA ARG A 172 10.05 21.53 15.27
C ARG A 172 8.80 22.37 15.58
N PRO A 173 7.77 21.77 16.25
CA PRO A 173 7.58 20.34 16.49
C PRO A 173 6.71 19.71 15.40
N LEU A 174 7.24 18.80 14.55
CA LEU A 174 6.44 18.03 13.60
C LEU A 174 6.07 16.65 14.16
N PHE A 175 7.09 15.87 14.54
CA PHE A 175 6.95 14.51 15.05
C PHE A 175 7.88 14.28 16.25
N ARG A 176 7.56 13.26 17.05
CA ARG A 176 8.45 12.83 18.13
C ARG A 176 9.80 12.32 17.62
N ASN A 177 9.79 11.66 16.47
CA ASN A 177 10.98 11.16 15.79
C ASN A 177 11.38 12.11 14.65
N LEU A 178 12.66 12.21 14.38
CA LEU A 178 13.20 12.97 13.25
C LEU A 178 12.66 12.41 11.94
N SER A 179 12.37 13.29 11.00
CA SER A 179 11.72 12.94 9.74
C SER A 179 12.37 13.64 8.54
N CYS A 180 12.04 13.11 7.37
CA CYS A 180 12.39 13.73 6.08
C CYS A 180 11.20 13.59 5.12
N VAL A 181 11.18 14.38 4.05
CA VAL A 181 10.26 14.17 2.93
C VAL A 181 11.06 13.67 1.74
N ILE A 182 10.65 12.54 1.19
CA ILE A 182 11.25 11.97 -0.02
C ILE A 182 10.27 12.13 -1.16
N ILE A 183 10.71 12.80 -2.24
CA ILE A 183 9.95 13.00 -3.46
C ILE A 183 10.57 12.14 -4.55
N GLY A 184 9.74 11.32 -5.20
CA GLY A 184 10.13 10.51 -6.35
C GLY A 184 9.20 10.72 -7.53
N GLU A 185 9.66 10.32 -8.70
CA GLU A 185 8.98 10.43 -9.98
C GLU A 185 9.10 9.09 -10.70
N THR A 186 8.02 8.65 -11.39
CA THR A 186 8.08 7.53 -12.34
C THR A 186 8.69 8.00 -13.66
N ILE A 187 9.50 7.15 -14.28
CA ILE A 187 10.14 7.43 -15.56
C ILE A 187 9.22 7.01 -16.72
#